data_51c3222177ef9fd581df1e0c6daf3a32
#
_entry.id   51c3222177ef9fd581df1e0c6daf3a32
#
_cell.length_a   1.000
_cell.length_b   1.000
_cell.length_c   1.000
_cell.angle_alpha   90.00
_cell.angle_beta   90.00
_cell.angle_gamma   90.00
#
_symmetry.space_group_name_H-M   'P 1'
#
loop_
_entity.id
_entity.type
_entity.pdbx_description
1 polymer ?
#
loop_
_entity_poly.entity_id
_entity_poly.type
_entity_poly.pdbx_seq_one_letter_code
_entity_poly.pdbx_strand_id
1 'polypeptide(L)'
;MKVFVYLLFLNINILMTSYFSRLFSRPSQNYKPIDGIRAIAVLWVIIFHAWLFQYNDFTSVGDRIFENPFLIWISKGDLGVDLFFVISGFLIGSILFKEFKKKNRLNFKKFYVRRVLRLLPVYVFAMIIGLYFIEGDSWKSAWSNLLYINNYVRGSYMGWTWSLAIEEQFYIVIPFLIAFVLPLFKKKVIPFAVLTFITIVLTYHYSVNIHDFQVPFKSSFLDEDWMNWFWDYYMLTHLRYGGLLCGVIGAYINIYYPEKLKAFFANKQSLANVIFSFSFLVFIIISSVSLGQWTPLKSSIFDGVSNNVPRLYEIIHRELFSYAVMFIIFSCLYLDTKIVRPINRFLSMKFFYPISQISYSAYLFHEMFMFWFFPKFNEFALGKLSDVQIVLSNSFISIVAIIFASTLMYLFIEQPFQDIKQKIKFSDIK
;
A
#
# COMPACT_ATOMS: atom_id res chain seq x y z
N MET A 1 -42.76 -12.55 19.27
CA MET A 1 -42.15 -11.90 18.08
C MET A 1 -41.61 -10.51 18.41
N LYS A 2 -42.39 -9.54 18.91
CA LYS A 2 -41.92 -8.16 19.23
C LYS A 2 -40.74 -8.12 20.25
N VAL A 3 -40.76 -8.89 21.31
CA VAL A 3 -39.66 -8.95 22.33
C VAL A 3 -38.39 -9.54 21.72
N PHE A 4 -38.48 -10.58 20.91
CA PHE A 4 -37.32 -11.18 20.23
C PHE A 4 -36.66 -10.18 19.24
N VAL A 5 -37.47 -9.48 18.47
CA VAL A 5 -37.02 -8.43 17.54
C VAL A 5 -36.36 -7.29 18.33
N TYR A 6 -36.93 -6.84 19.43
CA TYR A 6 -36.37 -5.81 20.29
C TYR A 6 -35.01 -6.23 20.89
N LEU A 7 -34.91 -7.45 21.41
CA LEU A 7 -33.66 -8.00 21.95
C LEU A 7 -32.59 -8.14 20.86
N LEU A 8 -32.97 -8.52 19.66
CA LEU A 8 -32.07 -8.59 18.50
C LEU A 8 -31.52 -7.21 18.15
N PHE A 9 -32.40 -6.19 18.05
CA PHE A 9 -31.98 -4.80 17.80
C PHE A 9 -31.10 -4.24 18.93
N LEU A 10 -31.39 -4.55 20.17
CA LEU A 10 -30.59 -4.11 21.33
C LEU A 10 -29.19 -4.74 21.28
N ASN A 11 -29.09 -6.04 20.97
CA ASN A 11 -27.82 -6.72 20.81
C ASN A 11 -27.00 -6.18 19.64
N ILE A 12 -27.63 -5.90 18.50
CA ILE A 12 -26.98 -5.29 17.34
C ILE A 12 -26.45 -3.90 17.70
N ASN A 13 -27.24 -3.07 18.37
CA ASN A 13 -26.82 -1.73 18.79
C ASN A 13 -25.62 -1.77 19.74
N ILE A 14 -25.62 -2.64 20.73
CA ILE A 14 -24.49 -2.83 21.66
C ILE A 14 -23.24 -3.27 20.90
N LEU A 15 -23.39 -4.20 19.95
CA LEU A 15 -22.29 -4.69 19.13
C LEU A 15 -21.71 -3.59 18.22
N MET A 16 -22.58 -2.84 17.54
CA MET A 16 -22.18 -1.73 16.67
C MET A 16 -21.49 -0.62 17.44
N THR A 17 -21.99 -0.25 18.62
CA THR A 17 -21.35 0.73 19.50
C THR A 17 -19.98 0.26 19.94
N SER A 18 -19.82 -1.03 20.27
CA SER A 18 -18.53 -1.64 20.59
C SER A 18 -17.56 -1.58 19.41
N TYR A 19 -17.99 -1.93 18.20
CA TYR A 19 -17.15 -1.88 17.00
C TYR A 19 -16.75 -0.46 16.64
N PHE A 20 -17.66 0.49 16.73
CA PHE A 20 -17.38 1.90 16.54
C PHE A 20 -16.36 2.42 17.55
N SER A 21 -16.51 2.07 18.85
CA SER A 21 -15.52 2.40 19.86
C SER A 21 -14.13 1.83 19.56
N ARG A 22 -14.04 0.59 19.07
CA ARG A 22 -12.77 -0.04 18.69
C ARG A 22 -12.07 0.68 17.53
N LEU A 23 -12.83 1.30 16.63
CA LEU A 23 -12.28 2.09 15.52
C LEU A 23 -11.42 3.26 16.02
N PHE A 24 -11.78 3.86 17.16
CA PHE A 24 -11.06 4.99 17.75
C PHE A 24 -10.12 4.62 18.90
N SER A 25 -10.21 3.39 19.42
CA SER A 25 -9.46 2.92 20.58
C SER A 25 -8.19 2.20 20.14
N ARG A 26 -7.08 2.95 20.03
CA ARG A 26 -5.77 2.38 19.66
C ARG A 26 -5.23 1.49 20.79
N PRO A 27 -4.97 0.19 20.54
CA PRO A 27 -4.32 -0.69 21.50
C PRO A 27 -2.92 -0.20 21.87
N SER A 28 -2.52 -0.35 23.14
CA SER A 28 -1.21 0.10 23.64
C SER A 28 -0.02 -0.61 22.95
N GLN A 29 -0.24 -1.82 22.45
CA GLN A 29 0.78 -2.65 21.78
C GLN A 29 1.02 -2.26 20.32
N ASN A 30 0.23 -1.35 19.74
CA ASN A 30 0.40 -0.92 18.36
C ASN A 30 1.64 -0.04 18.19
N TYR A 31 2.32 -0.23 17.07
CA TYR A 31 3.37 0.67 16.61
C TYR A 31 2.74 1.96 16.06
N LYS A 32 2.59 2.97 16.92
CA LYS A 32 1.87 4.21 16.59
C LYS A 32 2.31 4.87 15.27
N PRO A 33 3.63 5.00 14.96
CA PRO A 33 4.05 5.58 13.68
C PRO A 33 3.61 4.76 12.46
N ILE A 34 3.49 3.44 12.59
CA ILE A 34 3.03 2.57 11.49
C ILE A 34 1.56 2.84 11.16
N ASP A 35 0.72 3.12 12.17
CA ASP A 35 -0.67 3.52 11.90
C ASP A 35 -0.71 4.83 11.09
N GLY A 36 0.16 5.80 11.43
CA GLY A 36 0.28 7.05 10.68
C GLY A 36 0.71 6.84 9.23
N ILE A 37 1.77 6.05 9.01
CA ILE A 37 2.26 5.75 7.66
C ILE A 37 1.17 5.04 6.84
N ARG A 38 0.43 4.09 7.43
CA ARG A 38 -0.67 3.39 6.76
C ARG A 38 -1.81 4.33 6.37
N ALA A 39 -2.18 5.26 7.26
CA ALA A 39 -3.21 6.25 6.98
C ALA A 39 -2.79 7.21 5.86
N ILE A 40 -1.54 7.68 5.89
CA ILE A 40 -0.96 8.51 4.83
C ILE A 40 -0.93 7.74 3.51
N ALA A 41 -0.51 6.49 3.53
CA ALA A 41 -0.42 5.65 2.34
C ALA A 41 -1.77 5.52 1.61
N VAL A 42 -2.86 5.19 2.32
CA VAL A 42 -4.18 5.06 1.69
C VAL A 42 -4.71 6.40 1.18
N LEU A 43 -4.55 7.48 1.95
CA LEU A 43 -4.99 8.81 1.53
C LEU A 43 -4.20 9.28 0.29
N TRP A 44 -2.91 9.00 0.25
CA TRP A 44 -2.05 9.35 -0.88
C TRP A 44 -2.47 8.61 -2.16
N VAL A 45 -2.74 7.30 -2.05
CA VAL A 45 -3.29 6.52 -3.17
C VAL A 45 -4.63 7.08 -3.66
N ILE A 46 -5.55 7.41 -2.75
CA ILE A 46 -6.87 7.97 -3.11
C ILE A 46 -6.73 9.32 -3.81
N ILE A 47 -5.89 10.22 -3.29
CA ILE A 47 -5.64 11.54 -3.88
C ILE A 47 -5.01 11.41 -5.27
N PHE A 48 -4.06 10.48 -5.43
CA PHE A 48 -3.42 10.18 -6.71
C PHE A 48 -4.43 9.73 -7.76
N HIS A 49 -5.27 8.74 -7.44
CA HIS A 49 -6.26 8.23 -8.40
C HIS A 49 -7.36 9.27 -8.67
N ALA A 50 -7.73 10.09 -7.67
CA ALA A 50 -8.65 11.19 -7.89
C ALA A 50 -8.10 12.23 -8.88
N TRP A 51 -6.80 12.49 -8.86
CA TRP A 51 -6.13 13.31 -9.86
C TRP A 51 -5.98 12.59 -11.20
N LEU A 52 -5.48 11.35 -11.20
CA LEU A 52 -5.17 10.58 -12.40
C LEU A 52 -6.39 10.38 -13.30
N PHE A 53 -7.54 10.00 -12.75
CA PHE A 53 -8.75 9.72 -13.52
C PHE A 53 -9.46 10.98 -14.06
N GLN A 54 -9.05 12.14 -13.60
CA GLN A 54 -9.55 13.43 -14.12
C GLN A 54 -8.54 14.12 -15.03
N TYR A 55 -7.32 13.58 -15.16
CA TYR A 55 -6.24 14.23 -15.89
C TYR A 55 -6.58 14.48 -17.36
N ASN A 56 -7.11 13.49 -18.05
CA ASN A 56 -7.42 13.59 -19.47
C ASN A 56 -8.61 14.52 -19.76
N ASP A 57 -9.58 14.59 -18.84
CA ASP A 57 -10.75 15.48 -18.97
C ASP A 57 -10.39 16.95 -18.65
N PHE A 58 -9.45 17.17 -17.75
CA PHE A 58 -9.06 18.47 -17.21
C PHE A 58 -7.52 18.66 -17.22
N THR A 59 -6.90 18.48 -18.37
CA THR A 59 -5.43 18.53 -18.52
C THR A 59 -4.81 19.83 -18.03
N SER A 60 -5.46 20.98 -18.25
CA SER A 60 -4.98 22.28 -17.77
C SER A 60 -4.88 22.36 -16.24
N VAL A 61 -5.73 21.64 -15.52
CA VAL A 61 -5.70 21.54 -14.06
C VAL A 61 -4.68 20.49 -13.62
N GLY A 62 -4.66 19.36 -14.32
CA GLY A 62 -3.74 18.25 -14.04
C GLY A 62 -2.28 18.67 -14.22
N ASP A 63 -1.98 19.44 -15.24
CA ASP A 63 -0.65 19.95 -15.55
C ASP A 63 -0.07 20.84 -14.44
N ARG A 64 -0.90 21.64 -13.77
CA ARG A 64 -0.45 22.49 -12.64
C ARG A 64 0.18 21.68 -11.49
N ILE A 65 -0.16 20.39 -11.37
CA ILE A 65 0.44 19.52 -10.38
C ILE A 65 1.90 19.23 -10.71
N PHE A 66 2.22 19.08 -11.99
CA PHE A 66 3.61 18.90 -12.43
C PHE A 66 4.42 20.20 -12.40
N GLU A 67 3.78 21.35 -12.64
CA GLU A 67 4.42 22.66 -12.64
C GLU A 67 4.73 23.18 -11.24
N ASN A 68 4.00 22.72 -10.23
CA ASN A 68 4.14 23.21 -8.86
C ASN A 68 4.90 22.20 -7.98
N PRO A 69 6.12 22.56 -7.51
CA PRO A 69 6.93 21.65 -6.68
C PRO A 69 6.27 21.29 -5.34
N PHE A 70 5.27 22.07 -4.88
CA PHE A 70 4.51 21.76 -3.68
C PHE A 70 3.33 20.81 -3.92
N LEU A 71 2.97 20.56 -5.18
CA LEU A 71 1.84 19.68 -5.54
C LEU A 71 2.28 18.38 -6.22
N ILE A 72 3.50 18.34 -6.73
CA ILE A 72 4.02 17.20 -7.52
C ILE A 72 3.92 15.86 -6.81
N TRP A 73 3.98 15.83 -5.48
CA TRP A 73 3.80 14.61 -4.69
C TRP A 73 2.45 13.93 -4.92
N ILE A 74 1.44 14.68 -5.39
CA ILE A 74 0.12 14.10 -5.73
C ILE A 74 0.28 13.07 -6.84
N SER A 75 1.07 13.36 -7.87
CA SER A 75 1.32 12.45 -8.99
C SER A 75 2.16 11.22 -8.61
N LYS A 76 2.69 11.17 -7.39
CA LYS A 76 3.50 10.07 -6.85
C LYS A 76 2.77 9.22 -5.81
N GLY A 77 1.45 9.31 -5.76
CA GLY A 77 0.66 8.52 -4.80
C GLY A 77 0.71 7.01 -5.04
N ASP A 78 1.23 6.56 -6.18
CA ASP A 78 1.61 5.17 -6.44
C ASP A 78 2.62 4.62 -5.40
N LEU A 79 3.48 5.49 -4.83
CA LEU A 79 4.38 5.15 -3.73
C LEU A 79 3.65 4.82 -2.42
N GLY A 80 2.38 5.19 -2.29
CA GLY A 80 1.54 4.73 -1.19
C GLY A 80 1.41 3.20 -1.15
N VAL A 81 1.44 2.54 -2.31
CA VAL A 81 1.47 1.07 -2.39
C VAL A 81 2.80 0.53 -1.86
N ASP A 82 3.93 1.18 -2.19
CA ASP A 82 5.25 0.78 -1.69
C ASP A 82 5.34 0.96 -0.15
N LEU A 83 4.71 2.00 0.41
CA LEU A 83 4.53 2.14 1.88
C LEU A 83 3.77 0.96 2.47
N PHE A 84 2.65 0.54 1.84
CA PHE A 84 1.91 -0.63 2.28
C PHE A 84 2.75 -1.90 2.21
N PHE A 85 3.50 -2.11 1.15
CA PHE A 85 4.37 -3.27 0.99
C PHE A 85 5.42 -3.36 2.11
N VAL A 86 6.10 -2.27 2.43
CA VAL A 86 7.08 -2.23 3.53
C VAL A 86 6.42 -2.56 4.87
N ILE A 87 5.29 -1.92 5.18
CA ILE A 87 4.55 -2.16 6.43
C ILE A 87 4.05 -3.60 6.49
N SER A 88 3.51 -4.12 5.40
CA SER A 88 2.95 -5.46 5.31
C SER A 88 4.04 -6.52 5.52
N GLY A 89 5.17 -6.38 4.81
CA GLY A 89 6.35 -7.21 4.99
C GLY A 89 6.86 -7.19 6.43
N PHE A 90 6.94 -6.01 7.06
CA PHE A 90 7.38 -5.86 8.44
C PHE A 90 6.44 -6.53 9.45
N LEU A 91 5.13 -6.32 9.32
CA LEU A 91 4.15 -6.89 10.25
C LEU A 91 4.03 -8.41 10.11
N ILE A 92 3.95 -8.90 8.87
CA ILE A 92 3.86 -10.34 8.58
C ILE A 92 5.16 -11.05 8.97
N GLY A 93 6.31 -10.51 8.56
CA GLY A 93 7.62 -11.03 8.96
C GLY A 93 7.76 -11.08 10.48
N SER A 94 7.31 -10.04 11.20
CA SER A 94 7.34 -10.00 12.67
C SER A 94 6.51 -11.12 13.31
N ILE A 95 5.32 -11.42 12.77
CA ILE A 95 4.48 -12.52 13.25
C ILE A 95 5.18 -13.87 13.04
N LEU A 96 5.68 -14.12 11.83
CA LEU A 96 6.32 -15.37 11.45
C LEU A 96 7.64 -15.59 12.20
N PHE A 97 8.51 -14.59 12.29
CA PHE A 97 9.79 -14.69 13.00
C PHE A 97 9.60 -14.85 14.52
N LYS A 98 8.62 -14.17 15.13
CA LYS A 98 8.29 -14.40 16.55
C LYS A 98 7.87 -15.82 16.82
N GLU A 99 7.00 -16.39 15.97
CA GLU A 99 6.56 -17.77 16.10
C GLU A 99 7.71 -18.73 15.86
N PHE A 100 8.48 -18.56 14.79
CA PHE A 100 9.61 -19.42 14.43
C PHE A 100 10.72 -19.37 15.49
N LYS A 101 11.07 -18.19 16.01
CA LYS A 101 12.05 -18.02 17.09
C LYS A 101 11.63 -18.75 18.37
N LYS A 102 10.32 -18.75 18.68
CA LYS A 102 9.78 -19.37 19.90
C LYS A 102 9.65 -20.90 19.78
N LYS A 103 9.22 -21.42 18.60
CA LYS A 103 8.80 -22.81 18.44
C LYS A 103 9.69 -23.61 17.49
N ASN A 104 10.63 -22.98 16.80
CA ASN A 104 11.43 -23.51 15.69
C ASN A 104 10.59 -24.14 14.55
N ARG A 105 9.32 -23.77 14.48
CA ARG A 105 8.36 -24.19 13.45
C ARG A 105 7.26 -23.15 13.30
N LEU A 106 6.56 -23.19 12.16
CA LEU A 106 5.40 -22.35 11.87
C LEU A 106 4.12 -23.19 11.84
N ASN A 107 3.04 -22.64 12.37
CA ASN A 107 1.71 -23.20 12.19
C ASN A 107 1.07 -22.58 10.94
N PHE A 108 1.30 -23.19 9.78
CA PHE A 108 0.80 -22.73 8.48
C PHE A 108 -0.73 -22.60 8.47
N LYS A 109 -1.45 -23.62 8.99
CA LYS A 109 -2.93 -23.58 9.05
C LYS A 109 -3.42 -22.37 9.83
N LYS A 110 -2.84 -22.09 11.00
CA LYS A 110 -3.17 -20.92 11.82
C LYS A 110 -2.88 -19.62 11.07
N PHE A 111 -1.74 -19.54 10.40
CA PHE A 111 -1.35 -18.36 9.64
C PHE A 111 -2.34 -18.07 8.51
N TYR A 112 -2.60 -19.05 7.63
CA TYR A 112 -3.47 -18.85 6.48
C TYR A 112 -4.94 -18.62 6.86
N VAL A 113 -5.50 -19.39 7.78
CA VAL A 113 -6.89 -19.17 8.24
C VAL A 113 -7.07 -17.77 8.80
N ARG A 114 -6.08 -17.25 9.55
CA ARG A 114 -6.14 -15.87 10.07
C ARG A 114 -6.03 -14.80 8.99
N ARG A 115 -5.36 -15.06 7.88
CA ARG A 115 -5.28 -14.15 6.72
C ARG A 115 -6.59 -14.17 5.95
N VAL A 116 -7.06 -15.36 5.58
CA VAL A 116 -8.34 -15.54 4.87
C VAL A 116 -9.49 -14.84 5.60
N LEU A 117 -9.64 -15.08 6.91
CA LEU A 117 -10.71 -14.43 7.70
C LEU A 117 -10.55 -12.92 7.86
N ARG A 118 -9.37 -12.38 7.62
CA ARG A 118 -9.14 -10.94 7.69
C ARG A 118 -9.44 -10.23 6.38
N LEU A 119 -9.11 -10.83 5.24
CA LEU A 119 -9.04 -10.13 3.95
C LEU A 119 -10.15 -10.58 3.00
N LEU A 120 -10.34 -11.89 2.86
CA LEU A 120 -11.25 -12.47 1.86
C LEU A 120 -12.71 -12.03 2.02
N PRO A 121 -13.31 -11.93 3.23
CA PRO A 121 -14.73 -11.55 3.33
C PRO A 121 -15.01 -10.15 2.77
N VAL A 122 -14.16 -9.19 3.08
CA VAL A 122 -14.27 -7.81 2.58
C VAL A 122 -14.00 -7.76 1.07
N TYR A 123 -13.00 -8.51 0.61
CA TYR A 123 -12.66 -8.60 -0.81
C TYR A 123 -13.80 -9.15 -1.66
N VAL A 124 -14.37 -10.28 -1.25
CA VAL A 124 -15.53 -10.89 -1.94
C VAL A 124 -16.73 -9.96 -1.91
N PHE A 125 -16.99 -9.31 -0.78
CA PHE A 125 -18.09 -8.34 -0.69
C PHE A 125 -17.87 -7.14 -1.62
N ALA A 126 -16.65 -6.61 -1.70
CA ALA A 126 -16.30 -5.56 -2.65
C ALA A 126 -16.48 -6.01 -4.10
N MET A 127 -16.12 -7.26 -4.43
CA MET A 127 -16.37 -7.83 -5.75
C MET A 127 -17.87 -7.90 -6.09
N ILE A 128 -18.72 -8.29 -5.12
CA ILE A 128 -20.17 -8.34 -5.32
C ILE A 128 -20.73 -6.92 -5.54
N ILE A 129 -20.32 -5.97 -4.72
CA ILE A 129 -20.72 -4.55 -4.90
C ILE A 129 -20.22 -4.01 -6.24
N GLY A 130 -19.02 -4.40 -6.67
CA GLY A 130 -18.45 -3.99 -7.93
C GLY A 130 -19.32 -4.33 -9.14
N LEU A 131 -20.14 -5.38 -9.09
CA LEU A 131 -21.10 -5.70 -10.14
C LEU A 131 -22.11 -4.57 -10.41
N TYR A 132 -22.33 -3.70 -9.43
CA TYR A 132 -23.19 -2.52 -9.58
C TYR A 132 -22.45 -1.29 -10.09
N PHE A 133 -21.19 -1.12 -9.70
CA PHE A 133 -20.41 0.09 -9.98
C PHE A 133 -19.54 0.00 -11.23
N ILE A 134 -19.15 -1.20 -11.64
CA ILE A 134 -18.25 -1.45 -12.78
C ILE A 134 -19.10 -1.90 -13.95
N GLU A 135 -19.13 -1.07 -14.98
CA GLU A 135 -19.89 -1.34 -16.20
C GLU A 135 -19.14 -2.31 -17.13
N GLY A 136 -19.87 -2.97 -18.02
CA GLY A 136 -19.32 -3.84 -19.05
C GLY A 136 -19.07 -5.28 -18.60
N ASP A 137 -18.29 -6.00 -19.42
CA ASP A 137 -18.08 -7.45 -19.34
C ASP A 137 -16.87 -7.87 -18.51
N SER A 138 -16.20 -6.92 -17.83
CA SER A 138 -14.97 -7.20 -17.06
C SER A 138 -15.19 -8.23 -15.94
N TRP A 139 -16.44 -8.37 -15.43
CA TRP A 139 -16.79 -9.39 -14.45
C TRP A 139 -16.48 -10.83 -14.90
N LYS A 140 -16.37 -11.09 -16.21
CA LYS A 140 -15.99 -12.39 -16.76
C LYS A 140 -14.57 -12.81 -16.33
N SER A 141 -13.73 -11.84 -15.98
CA SER A 141 -12.37 -12.05 -15.47
C SER A 141 -12.28 -12.06 -13.93
N ALA A 142 -13.42 -11.98 -13.20
CA ALA A 142 -13.45 -11.95 -11.73
C ALA A 142 -12.79 -13.17 -11.06
N TRP A 143 -12.72 -14.32 -11.77
CA TRP A 143 -11.98 -15.49 -11.32
C TRP A 143 -10.51 -15.20 -11.04
N SER A 144 -9.89 -14.31 -11.82
CA SER A 144 -8.50 -13.93 -11.64
C SER A 144 -8.29 -13.14 -10.34
N ASN A 145 -9.28 -12.34 -9.95
CA ASN A 145 -9.28 -11.64 -8.67
C ASN A 145 -9.44 -12.62 -7.50
N LEU A 146 -10.37 -13.59 -7.59
CA LEU A 146 -10.56 -14.62 -6.55
C LEU A 146 -9.31 -15.46 -6.32
N LEU A 147 -8.54 -15.72 -7.37
CA LEU A 147 -7.27 -16.46 -7.31
C LEU A 147 -6.07 -15.56 -6.98
N TYR A 148 -6.27 -14.25 -6.84
CA TYR A 148 -5.19 -13.27 -6.64
C TYR A 148 -4.08 -13.36 -7.72
N ILE A 149 -4.48 -13.51 -8.99
CA ILE A 149 -3.59 -13.49 -10.17
C ILE A 149 -4.01 -12.43 -11.20
N ASN A 150 -4.88 -11.53 -10.80
CA ASN A 150 -5.39 -10.46 -11.63
C ASN A 150 -4.28 -9.48 -12.09
N ASN A 151 -3.13 -9.46 -11.46
CA ASN A 151 -1.95 -8.72 -11.89
C ASN A 151 -1.21 -9.37 -13.09
N TYR A 152 -1.66 -10.53 -13.55
CA TYR A 152 -1.18 -11.21 -14.77
C TYR A 152 -2.28 -11.36 -15.83
N VAL A 153 -3.48 -10.87 -15.58
CA VAL A 153 -4.64 -10.99 -16.48
C VAL A 153 -5.08 -9.60 -16.91
N ARG A 154 -4.78 -9.24 -18.19
CA ARG A 154 -5.18 -7.94 -18.75
C ARG A 154 -6.69 -7.77 -18.73
N GLY A 155 -7.16 -6.55 -18.41
CA GLY A 155 -8.60 -6.26 -18.31
C GLY A 155 -9.30 -6.99 -17.17
N SER A 156 -8.58 -7.35 -16.10
CA SER A 156 -9.17 -7.99 -14.93
C SER A 156 -10.24 -7.11 -14.27
N TYR A 157 -11.24 -7.76 -13.66
CA TYR A 157 -12.45 -7.15 -13.12
C TYR A 157 -12.21 -5.96 -12.19
N MET A 158 -11.37 -6.14 -11.18
CA MET A 158 -10.91 -5.08 -10.28
C MET A 158 -9.41 -4.90 -10.47
N GLY A 159 -8.99 -4.32 -11.61
CA GLY A 159 -7.60 -4.21 -12.03
C GLY A 159 -6.70 -3.53 -10.99
N TRP A 160 -7.19 -2.51 -10.29
CA TRP A 160 -6.45 -1.79 -9.26
C TRP A 160 -6.07 -2.64 -8.03
N THR A 161 -6.70 -3.80 -7.87
CA THR A 161 -6.35 -4.74 -6.78
C THR A 161 -5.12 -5.59 -7.09
N TRP A 162 -4.37 -5.26 -8.14
CA TRP A 162 -3.12 -5.92 -8.51
C TRP A 162 -2.11 -5.98 -7.35
N SER A 163 -2.03 -4.94 -6.54
CA SER A 163 -1.10 -4.89 -5.41
C SER A 163 -1.50 -5.85 -4.30
N LEU A 164 -2.80 -6.08 -4.08
CA LEU A 164 -3.30 -7.10 -3.16
C LEU A 164 -2.99 -8.51 -3.66
N ALA A 165 -3.03 -8.72 -4.98
CA ALA A 165 -2.60 -9.98 -5.57
C ALA A 165 -1.12 -10.25 -5.25
N ILE A 166 -0.24 -9.25 -5.42
CA ILE A 166 1.18 -9.35 -5.05
C ILE A 166 1.34 -9.67 -3.56
N GLU A 167 0.61 -9.00 -2.69
CA GLU A 167 0.65 -9.26 -1.25
C GLU A 167 0.24 -10.70 -0.91
N GLU A 168 -0.88 -11.20 -1.46
CA GLU A 168 -1.36 -12.56 -1.18
C GLU A 168 -0.43 -13.61 -1.75
N GLN A 169 0.10 -13.44 -2.96
CA GLN A 169 1.14 -14.30 -3.53
C GLN A 169 2.39 -14.33 -2.63
N PHE A 170 2.81 -13.17 -2.13
CA PHE A 170 3.92 -13.08 -1.19
C PHE A 170 3.60 -13.77 0.14
N TYR A 171 2.38 -13.64 0.67
CA TYR A 171 1.96 -14.33 1.91
C TYR A 171 1.91 -15.85 1.75
N ILE A 172 1.67 -16.36 0.55
CA ILE A 172 1.78 -17.80 0.29
C ILE A 172 3.25 -18.24 0.38
N VAL A 173 4.17 -17.49 -0.22
CA VAL A 173 5.58 -17.89 -0.36
C VAL A 173 6.41 -17.67 0.91
N ILE A 174 6.23 -16.53 1.60
CA ILE A 174 7.15 -16.11 2.68
C ILE A 174 7.21 -17.06 3.88
N PRO A 175 6.11 -17.73 4.35
CA PRO A 175 6.21 -18.70 5.43
C PRO A 175 7.08 -19.90 5.08
N PHE A 176 7.04 -20.36 3.82
CA PHE A 176 7.89 -21.46 3.33
C PHE A 176 9.35 -21.05 3.28
N LEU A 177 9.64 -19.84 2.80
CA LEU A 177 11.02 -19.30 2.80
C LEU A 177 11.58 -19.24 4.22
N ILE A 178 10.81 -18.77 5.18
CA ILE A 178 11.26 -18.65 6.58
C ILE A 178 11.43 -20.02 7.22
N ALA A 179 10.52 -20.98 6.97
CA ALA A 179 10.53 -22.28 7.62
C ALA A 179 11.57 -23.24 7.03
N PHE A 180 11.77 -23.22 5.72
CA PHE A 180 12.54 -24.26 5.02
C PHE A 180 13.80 -23.74 4.36
N VAL A 181 13.77 -22.54 3.76
CA VAL A 181 14.93 -22.01 3.03
C VAL A 181 15.90 -21.28 3.95
N LEU A 182 15.38 -20.38 4.79
CA LEU A 182 16.22 -19.57 5.68
C LEU A 182 17.09 -20.41 6.63
N PRO A 183 16.63 -21.54 7.22
CA PRO A 183 17.46 -22.40 8.07
C PRO A 183 18.69 -22.98 7.38
N LEU A 184 18.65 -23.19 6.06
CA LEU A 184 19.76 -23.77 5.30
C LEU A 184 21.00 -22.89 5.26
N PHE A 185 20.86 -21.59 5.50
CA PHE A 185 21.96 -20.63 5.42
C PHE A 185 22.52 -20.33 6.82
N LYS A 186 23.83 -20.46 7.01
CA LYS A 186 24.50 -20.01 8.24
C LYS A 186 24.34 -18.51 8.44
N LYS A 187 24.58 -17.72 7.38
CA LYS A 187 24.36 -16.27 7.36
C LYS A 187 23.00 -15.96 6.73
N LYS A 188 21.99 -15.74 7.56
CA LYS A 188 20.59 -15.51 7.13
C LYS A 188 20.40 -14.24 6.27
N VAL A 189 21.39 -13.34 6.25
CA VAL A 189 21.38 -12.15 5.39
C VAL A 189 21.56 -12.51 3.90
N ILE A 190 22.25 -13.62 3.60
CA ILE A 190 22.56 -14.02 2.22
C ILE A 190 21.29 -14.22 1.37
N PRO A 191 20.31 -15.07 1.76
CA PRO A 191 19.09 -15.25 0.94
C PRO A 191 18.33 -13.94 0.74
N PHE A 192 18.31 -13.04 1.72
CA PHE A 192 17.67 -11.73 1.54
C PHE A 192 18.41 -10.85 0.53
N ALA A 193 19.74 -10.80 0.62
CA ALA A 193 20.57 -10.05 -0.34
C ALA A 193 20.43 -10.60 -1.76
N VAL A 194 20.41 -11.93 -1.92
CA VAL A 194 20.19 -12.59 -3.22
C VAL A 194 18.80 -12.24 -3.79
N LEU A 195 17.74 -12.32 -2.98
CA LEU A 195 16.39 -11.96 -3.43
C LEU A 195 16.28 -10.49 -3.83
N THR A 196 16.88 -9.56 -3.06
CA THR A 196 16.91 -8.14 -3.43
C THR A 196 17.70 -7.93 -4.73
N PHE A 197 18.83 -8.60 -4.89
CA PHE A 197 19.63 -8.53 -6.12
C PHE A 197 18.85 -9.07 -7.34
N ILE A 198 18.13 -10.20 -7.17
CA ILE A 198 17.28 -10.75 -8.23
C ILE A 198 16.22 -9.73 -8.65
N THR A 199 15.56 -9.04 -7.70
CA THR A 199 14.57 -8.00 -8.05
C THR A 199 15.19 -6.94 -8.94
N ILE A 200 16.36 -6.40 -8.55
CA ILE A 200 17.05 -5.36 -9.30
C ILE A 200 17.45 -5.86 -10.71
N VAL A 201 17.99 -7.08 -10.82
CA VAL A 201 18.39 -7.67 -12.10
C VAL A 201 17.20 -7.88 -13.02
N LEU A 202 16.07 -8.38 -12.49
CA LEU A 202 14.85 -8.55 -13.26
C LEU A 202 14.30 -7.22 -13.74
N THR A 203 14.23 -6.22 -12.86
CA THR A 203 13.78 -4.86 -13.22
C THR A 203 14.68 -4.26 -14.32
N TYR A 204 16.00 -4.42 -14.20
CA TYR A 204 16.93 -4.02 -15.24
C TYR A 204 16.66 -4.74 -16.56
N HIS A 205 16.51 -6.06 -16.53
CA HIS A 205 16.27 -6.86 -17.74
C HIS A 205 14.99 -6.42 -18.46
N TYR A 206 13.89 -6.22 -17.73
CA TYR A 206 12.64 -5.74 -18.29
C TYR A 206 12.77 -4.33 -18.86
N SER A 207 13.41 -3.41 -18.13
CA SER A 207 13.61 -2.02 -18.54
C SER A 207 14.51 -1.86 -19.79
N VAL A 208 15.37 -2.84 -20.07
CA VAL A 208 16.30 -2.77 -21.21
C VAL A 208 15.81 -3.56 -22.41
N ASN A 209 15.20 -4.74 -22.19
CA ASN A 209 14.99 -5.72 -23.26
C ASN A 209 13.53 -5.97 -23.60
N ILE A 210 12.58 -5.63 -22.72
CA ILE A 210 11.17 -6.04 -22.89
C ILE A 210 10.26 -4.86 -23.17
N HIS A 211 10.48 -3.71 -22.52
CA HIS A 211 9.69 -2.53 -22.78
C HIS A 211 10.55 -1.27 -22.94
N ASP A 212 10.06 -0.26 -23.65
CA ASP A 212 10.73 1.04 -23.68
C ASP A 212 10.53 1.75 -22.33
N PHE A 213 11.62 1.89 -21.56
CA PHE A 213 11.61 2.58 -20.27
C PHE A 213 11.11 4.03 -20.35
N GLN A 214 11.05 4.61 -21.56
CA GLN A 214 10.57 5.97 -21.78
C GLN A 214 9.05 6.05 -21.86
N VAL A 215 8.33 4.93 -21.99
CA VAL A 215 6.87 4.92 -22.12
C VAL A 215 6.19 5.71 -21.01
N PRO A 216 6.46 5.49 -19.70
CA PRO A 216 5.81 6.25 -18.64
C PRO A 216 6.13 7.75 -18.65
N PHE A 217 7.06 8.16 -19.49
CA PHE A 217 7.52 9.55 -19.60
C PHE A 217 7.04 10.24 -20.88
N LYS A 218 6.72 9.48 -21.92
CA LYS A 218 6.36 9.99 -23.25
C LYS A 218 4.89 9.81 -23.57
N SER A 219 4.27 8.81 -22.99
CA SER A 219 2.87 8.47 -23.27
C SER A 219 1.93 9.32 -22.42
N SER A 220 0.78 9.64 -22.99
CA SER A 220 -0.33 10.20 -22.22
C SER A 220 -0.83 9.17 -21.21
N PHE A 221 -1.31 9.63 -20.06
CA PHE A 221 -1.89 8.72 -19.07
C PHE A 221 -3.07 7.95 -19.69
N LEU A 222 -3.08 6.63 -19.44
CA LEU A 222 -4.13 5.70 -19.90
C LEU A 222 -4.23 5.51 -21.42
N ASP A 223 -3.26 6.00 -22.22
CA ASP A 223 -3.16 5.58 -23.61
C ASP A 223 -2.69 4.11 -23.73
N GLU A 224 -2.69 3.59 -24.95
CA GLU A 224 -2.37 2.17 -25.19
C GLU A 224 -0.95 1.81 -24.73
N ASP A 225 0.03 2.67 -24.99
CA ASP A 225 1.42 2.43 -24.61
C ASP A 225 1.58 2.45 -23.08
N TRP A 226 0.94 3.41 -22.41
CA TRP A 226 0.95 3.48 -20.97
C TRP A 226 0.26 2.27 -20.33
N MET A 227 -0.89 1.85 -20.89
CA MET A 227 -1.60 0.66 -20.42
C MET A 227 -0.78 -0.62 -20.65
N ASN A 228 -0.07 -0.74 -21.77
CA ASN A 228 0.83 -1.87 -22.02
C ASN A 228 1.98 -1.89 -21.00
N TRP A 229 2.64 -0.76 -20.75
CA TRP A 229 3.65 -0.64 -19.69
C TRP A 229 3.09 -1.02 -18.31
N PHE A 230 1.89 -0.57 -17.99
CA PHE A 230 1.24 -0.85 -16.71
C PHE A 230 1.00 -2.36 -16.52
N TRP A 231 0.46 -3.04 -17.52
CA TRP A 231 0.16 -4.48 -17.45
C TRP A 231 1.42 -5.37 -17.55
N ASP A 232 2.34 -5.03 -18.41
CA ASP A 232 3.46 -5.92 -18.75
C ASP A 232 4.73 -5.66 -17.93
N TYR A 233 4.73 -4.60 -17.13
CA TYR A 233 5.87 -4.25 -16.30
C TYR A 233 5.47 -3.85 -14.88
N TYR A 234 4.63 -2.81 -14.75
CA TYR A 234 4.38 -2.15 -13.47
C TYR A 234 3.73 -3.07 -12.42
N MET A 235 2.82 -3.97 -12.81
CA MET A 235 2.05 -4.82 -11.90
C MET A 235 2.65 -6.20 -11.63
N LEU A 236 3.78 -6.55 -12.26
CA LEU A 236 4.33 -7.90 -12.17
C LEU A 236 4.96 -8.17 -10.80
N THR A 237 4.54 -9.26 -10.14
CA THR A 237 4.98 -9.60 -8.78
C THR A 237 6.50 -9.68 -8.67
N HIS A 238 7.17 -10.29 -9.65
CA HIS A 238 8.62 -10.48 -9.64
C HIS A 238 9.43 -9.18 -9.81
N LEU A 239 8.77 -8.06 -10.17
CA LEU A 239 9.37 -6.74 -10.22
C LEU A 239 8.98 -5.85 -9.03
N ARG A 240 7.96 -6.26 -8.25
CA ARG A 240 7.33 -5.41 -7.25
C ARG A 240 7.43 -5.91 -5.80
N TYR A 241 7.92 -7.15 -5.56
CA TYR A 241 8.00 -7.70 -4.21
C TYR A 241 9.08 -7.06 -3.31
N GLY A 242 9.95 -6.21 -3.85
CA GLY A 242 11.08 -5.61 -3.14
C GLY A 242 10.70 -4.87 -1.86
N GLY A 243 9.61 -4.07 -1.88
CA GLY A 243 9.12 -3.39 -0.68
C GLY A 243 8.66 -4.36 0.42
N LEU A 244 7.94 -5.44 0.06
CA LEU A 244 7.55 -6.52 0.99
C LEU A 244 8.77 -7.20 1.59
N LEU A 245 9.76 -7.52 0.77
CA LEU A 245 11.02 -8.13 1.19
C LEU A 245 11.80 -7.21 2.14
N CYS A 246 11.90 -5.92 1.83
CA CYS A 246 12.50 -4.92 2.71
C CYS A 246 11.85 -4.92 4.10
N GLY A 247 10.51 -4.95 4.15
CA GLY A 247 9.77 -5.08 5.41
C GLY A 247 10.11 -6.35 6.19
N VAL A 248 10.22 -7.50 5.50
CA VAL A 248 10.61 -8.79 6.13
C VAL A 248 12.05 -8.73 6.67
N ILE A 249 12.97 -8.11 5.95
CA ILE A 249 14.35 -7.88 6.44
C ILE A 249 14.32 -7.03 7.71
N GLY A 250 13.54 -5.95 7.72
CA GLY A 250 13.32 -5.13 8.90
C GLY A 250 12.78 -5.94 10.09
N ALA A 251 11.77 -6.78 9.85
CA ALA A 251 11.22 -7.68 10.87
C ALA A 251 12.26 -8.67 11.40
N TYR A 252 13.08 -9.25 10.51
CA TYR A 252 14.15 -10.16 10.90
C TYR A 252 15.15 -9.47 11.84
N ILE A 253 15.62 -8.28 11.47
CA ILE A 253 16.54 -7.50 12.30
C ILE A 253 15.91 -7.19 13.66
N ASN A 254 14.67 -6.73 13.66
CA ASN A 254 13.94 -6.36 14.87
C ASN A 254 13.72 -7.53 15.85
N ILE A 255 13.50 -8.75 15.34
CA ILE A 255 13.17 -9.92 16.17
C ILE A 255 14.42 -10.68 16.60
N TYR A 256 15.44 -10.80 15.76
CA TYR A 256 16.64 -11.57 16.08
C TYR A 256 17.76 -10.75 16.70
N TYR A 257 17.81 -9.45 16.42
CA TYR A 257 18.87 -8.55 16.93
C TYR A 257 18.34 -7.32 17.65
N PRO A 258 17.30 -7.44 18.54
CA PRO A 258 16.68 -6.28 19.16
C PRO A 258 17.65 -5.46 20.01
N GLU A 259 18.56 -6.13 20.75
CA GLU A 259 19.53 -5.44 21.61
C GLU A 259 20.61 -4.72 20.80
N LYS A 260 21.07 -5.30 19.68
CA LYS A 260 22.00 -4.62 18.78
C LYS A 260 21.37 -3.40 18.13
N LEU A 261 20.10 -3.52 17.73
CA LEU A 261 19.32 -2.44 17.14
C LEU A 261 19.16 -1.28 18.15
N LYS A 262 18.71 -1.59 19.37
CA LYS A 262 18.62 -0.60 20.45
C LYS A 262 19.95 0.06 20.77
N ALA A 263 21.03 -0.73 20.89
CA ALA A 263 22.37 -0.23 21.16
C ALA A 263 22.88 0.69 20.03
N PHE A 264 22.59 0.39 18.78
CA PHE A 264 22.91 1.27 17.66
C PHE A 264 22.24 2.64 17.82
N PHE A 265 20.95 2.68 18.06
CA PHE A 265 20.21 3.92 18.20
C PHE A 265 20.55 4.68 19.49
N ALA A 266 20.91 3.98 20.56
CA ALA A 266 21.31 4.60 21.83
C ALA A 266 22.75 5.16 21.78
N ASN A 267 23.72 4.38 21.26
CA ASN A 267 25.14 4.71 21.37
C ASN A 267 25.66 5.48 20.16
N LYS A 268 24.95 5.46 19.01
CA LYS A 268 25.37 6.11 17.75
C LYS A 268 24.31 7.11 17.27
N GLN A 269 23.75 7.91 18.17
CA GLN A 269 22.66 8.84 17.87
C GLN A 269 22.98 9.82 16.74
N SER A 270 24.21 10.37 16.68
CA SER A 270 24.63 11.28 15.62
C SER A 270 24.60 10.61 14.25
N LEU A 271 25.16 9.40 14.13
CA LEU A 271 25.12 8.61 12.90
C LEU A 271 23.68 8.24 12.52
N ALA A 272 22.85 7.82 13.49
CA ALA A 272 21.46 7.48 13.27
C ALA A 272 20.64 8.71 12.78
N ASN A 273 20.93 9.91 13.31
CA ASN A 273 20.32 11.15 12.82
C ASN A 273 20.73 11.48 11.39
N VAL A 274 22.02 11.29 11.04
CA VAL A 274 22.49 11.50 9.66
C VAL A 274 21.79 10.55 8.69
N ILE A 275 21.74 9.25 9.03
CA ILE A 275 21.06 8.25 8.18
C ILE A 275 19.57 8.54 8.10
N PHE A 276 18.93 8.97 9.19
CA PHE A 276 17.51 9.38 9.18
C PHE A 276 17.28 10.57 8.25
N SER A 277 18.10 11.62 8.36
CA SER A 277 18.00 12.81 7.52
C SER A 277 18.21 12.48 6.05
N PHE A 278 19.17 11.61 5.75
CA PHE A 278 19.40 11.10 4.39
C PHE A 278 18.20 10.28 3.89
N SER A 279 17.67 9.36 4.70
CA SER A 279 16.49 8.56 4.36
C SER A 279 15.26 9.44 4.13
N PHE A 280 15.10 10.48 4.95
CA PHE A 280 13.99 11.43 4.79
C PHE A 280 14.17 12.30 3.53
N LEU A 281 15.40 12.70 3.21
CA LEU A 281 15.70 13.38 1.95
C LEU A 281 15.43 12.48 0.74
N VAL A 282 15.83 11.22 0.77
CA VAL A 282 15.52 10.22 -0.27
C VAL A 282 14.00 10.08 -0.44
N PHE A 283 13.26 9.97 0.66
CA PHE A 283 11.79 9.94 0.64
C PHE A 283 11.23 11.18 -0.08
N ILE A 284 11.68 12.38 0.27
CA ILE A 284 11.21 13.63 -0.35
C ILE A 284 11.57 13.67 -1.84
N ILE A 285 12.83 13.38 -2.21
CA ILE A 285 13.27 13.41 -3.61
C ILE A 285 12.43 12.46 -4.46
N ILE A 286 12.29 11.19 -4.04
CA ILE A 286 11.54 10.21 -4.82
C ILE A 286 10.05 10.58 -4.89
N SER A 287 9.49 11.15 -3.84
CA SER A 287 8.12 11.67 -3.83
C SER A 287 7.92 12.93 -4.67
N SER A 288 8.99 13.59 -5.08
CA SER A 288 8.95 14.83 -5.88
C SER A 288 9.38 14.63 -7.33
N VAL A 289 9.80 13.41 -7.71
CA VAL A 289 10.20 13.08 -9.08
C VAL A 289 9.12 12.21 -9.71
N SER A 290 8.24 12.83 -10.48
CA SER A 290 7.22 12.09 -11.23
C SER A 290 7.74 11.70 -12.60
N LEU A 291 7.42 10.47 -12.99
CA LEU A 291 7.72 9.98 -14.33
C LEU A 291 6.91 10.72 -15.40
N GLY A 292 5.68 11.15 -15.09
CA GLY A 292 4.85 11.95 -15.97
C GLY A 292 5.34 13.39 -16.23
N GLN A 293 6.38 13.86 -15.51
CA GLN A 293 7.03 15.13 -15.83
C GLN A 293 7.78 15.12 -17.16
N TRP A 294 7.97 13.96 -17.74
CA TRP A 294 8.71 13.76 -18.97
C TRP A 294 7.85 13.63 -20.19
N THR A 295 6.61 14.06 -20.13
CA THR A 295 5.83 14.18 -21.33
C THR A 295 6.53 15.18 -22.27
N PRO A 296 6.47 14.98 -23.60
CA PRO A 296 7.17 15.83 -24.57
C PRO A 296 6.83 17.32 -24.48
N LEU A 297 5.84 17.68 -23.68
CA LEU A 297 5.30 19.03 -23.54
C LEU A 297 6.02 19.91 -22.50
N LYS A 298 6.90 19.35 -21.65
CA LYS A 298 7.54 20.12 -20.57
C LYS A 298 8.95 19.64 -20.28
N SER A 299 9.85 20.60 -20.07
CA SER A 299 11.22 20.35 -19.63
C SER A 299 11.20 19.59 -18.31
N SER A 300 11.89 18.46 -18.28
CA SER A 300 12.03 17.63 -17.08
C SER A 300 13.39 17.89 -16.41
N ILE A 301 13.49 17.51 -15.13
CA ILE A 301 14.79 17.53 -14.42
C ILE A 301 15.86 16.65 -15.09
N PHE A 302 15.47 15.84 -16.06
CA PHE A 302 16.36 14.93 -16.80
C PHE A 302 16.63 15.42 -18.23
N ASP A 303 16.16 16.63 -18.60
CA ASP A 303 16.45 17.22 -19.89
C ASP A 303 17.97 17.43 -20.03
N GLY A 304 18.53 16.94 -21.14
CA GLY A 304 19.98 17.05 -21.41
C GLY A 304 20.85 16.04 -20.66
N VAL A 305 20.29 15.17 -19.80
CA VAL A 305 21.03 14.05 -19.21
C VAL A 305 20.95 12.79 -20.07
N SER A 306 21.98 11.92 -19.94
CA SER A 306 21.98 10.62 -20.60
C SER A 306 20.77 9.78 -20.22
N ASN A 307 20.18 9.06 -21.17
CA ASN A 307 19.07 8.10 -20.95
C ASN A 307 19.36 7.04 -19.87
N ASN A 308 20.62 6.84 -19.52
CA ASN A 308 21.01 5.91 -18.46
C ASN A 308 20.59 6.39 -17.06
N VAL A 309 20.48 7.71 -16.84
CA VAL A 309 20.11 8.27 -15.53
C VAL A 309 18.63 7.97 -15.21
N PRO A 310 17.66 8.31 -16.07
CA PRO A 310 16.27 7.97 -15.83
C PRO A 310 16.02 6.47 -15.80
N ARG A 311 16.71 5.69 -16.62
CA ARG A 311 16.63 4.22 -16.56
C ARG A 311 17.12 3.69 -15.23
N LEU A 312 18.26 4.20 -14.71
CA LEU A 312 18.75 3.82 -13.39
C LEU A 312 17.75 4.21 -12.30
N TYR A 313 17.17 5.40 -12.40
CA TYR A 313 16.12 5.83 -11.48
C TYR A 313 14.93 4.86 -11.49
N GLU A 314 14.40 4.50 -12.65
CA GLU A 314 13.31 3.53 -12.78
C GLU A 314 13.65 2.20 -12.09
N ILE A 315 14.86 1.70 -12.25
CA ILE A 315 15.30 0.41 -11.72
C ILE A 315 15.39 0.41 -10.19
N ILE A 316 15.88 1.49 -9.58
CA ILE A 316 16.28 1.46 -8.16
C ILE A 316 15.38 2.28 -7.23
N HIS A 317 14.56 3.21 -7.75
CA HIS A 317 13.87 4.18 -6.90
C HIS A 317 12.93 3.53 -5.88
N ARG A 318 12.27 2.42 -6.22
CA ARG A 318 11.32 1.75 -5.32
C ARG A 318 12.02 1.00 -4.19
N GLU A 319 13.12 0.32 -4.48
CA GLU A 319 13.96 -0.32 -3.48
C GLU A 319 14.57 0.71 -2.54
N LEU A 320 15.14 1.78 -3.10
CA LEU A 320 15.73 2.86 -2.32
C LEU A 320 14.69 3.55 -1.42
N PHE A 321 13.50 3.81 -1.95
CA PHE A 321 12.37 4.34 -1.20
C PHE A 321 11.98 3.40 -0.04
N SER A 322 11.86 2.10 -0.32
CA SER A 322 11.47 1.09 0.66
C SER A 322 12.46 0.98 1.81
N TYR A 323 13.78 0.96 1.53
CA TYR A 323 14.81 0.94 2.56
C TYR A 323 14.86 2.25 3.36
N ALA A 324 14.66 3.39 2.71
CA ALA A 324 14.56 4.69 3.38
C ALA A 324 13.36 4.72 4.35
N VAL A 325 12.20 4.26 3.90
CA VAL A 325 10.98 4.14 4.73
C VAL A 325 11.20 3.19 5.91
N MET A 326 11.85 2.04 5.69
CA MET A 326 12.14 1.09 6.78
C MET A 326 13.06 1.71 7.84
N PHE A 327 14.07 2.49 7.43
CA PHE A 327 14.94 3.19 8.38
C PHE A 327 14.19 4.31 9.12
N ILE A 328 13.29 5.05 8.46
CA ILE A 328 12.40 6.03 9.10
C ILE A 328 11.53 5.34 10.16
N ILE A 329 10.94 4.17 9.85
CA ILE A 329 10.17 3.38 10.82
C ILE A 329 11.03 3.02 12.03
N PHE A 330 12.24 2.48 11.84
CA PHE A 330 13.13 2.16 12.95
C PHE A 330 13.52 3.38 13.78
N SER A 331 13.81 4.51 13.11
CA SER A 331 14.12 5.76 13.81
C SER A 331 12.95 6.23 14.66
N CYS A 332 11.72 6.16 14.17
CA CYS A 332 10.52 6.49 14.95
C CYS A 332 10.29 5.53 16.13
N LEU A 333 10.75 4.28 16.05
CA LEU A 333 10.58 3.28 17.12
C LEU A 333 11.68 3.35 18.20
N TYR A 334 12.91 3.74 17.83
CA TYR A 334 14.08 3.56 18.67
C TYR A 334 14.88 4.84 18.94
N LEU A 335 14.64 5.95 18.20
CA LEU A 335 15.42 7.17 18.30
C LEU A 335 14.57 8.35 18.79
N ASP A 336 14.86 8.88 19.97
CA ASP A 336 14.20 10.06 20.52
C ASP A 336 15.13 11.27 20.50
N THR A 337 15.29 11.89 19.34
CA THR A 337 16.10 13.09 19.14
C THR A 337 15.24 14.26 18.66
N LYS A 338 15.79 15.48 18.75
CA LYS A 338 15.10 16.70 18.26
C LYS A 338 14.74 16.62 16.78
N ILE A 339 15.49 15.86 15.98
CA ILE A 339 15.28 15.69 14.53
C ILE A 339 14.13 14.71 14.26
N VAL A 340 14.10 13.57 14.95
CA VAL A 340 13.12 12.49 14.70
C VAL A 340 11.80 12.73 15.42
N ARG A 341 11.83 13.36 16.60
CA ARG A 341 10.66 13.56 17.46
C ARG A 341 9.48 14.25 16.77
N PRO A 342 9.64 15.30 15.95
CA PRO A 342 8.51 15.93 15.25
C PRO A 342 7.80 14.96 14.31
N ILE A 343 8.56 14.21 13.51
CA ILE A 343 8.03 13.21 12.56
C ILE A 343 7.32 12.08 13.31
N ASN A 344 7.96 11.56 14.38
CA ASN A 344 7.36 10.52 15.20
C ASN A 344 6.06 10.99 15.86
N ARG A 345 6.03 12.21 16.40
CA ARG A 345 4.81 12.80 17.00
C ARG A 345 3.69 12.94 15.96
N PHE A 346 4.01 13.46 14.79
CA PHE A 346 3.07 13.59 13.68
C PHE A 346 2.48 12.23 13.30
N LEU A 347 3.32 11.24 12.96
CA LEU A 347 2.88 9.89 12.57
C LEU A 347 2.12 9.16 13.68
N SER A 348 2.36 9.53 14.95
CA SER A 348 1.73 8.91 16.11
C SER A 348 0.40 9.55 16.51
N MET A 349 -0.06 10.59 15.83
CA MET A 349 -1.33 11.27 16.16
C MET A 349 -2.50 10.27 16.16
N LYS A 350 -3.41 10.45 17.12
CA LYS A 350 -4.59 9.58 17.29
C LYS A 350 -5.51 9.62 16.07
N PHE A 351 -5.56 10.75 15.38
CA PHE A 351 -6.34 10.95 14.15
C PHE A 351 -6.07 9.92 13.06
N PHE A 352 -4.81 9.48 12.91
CA PHE A 352 -4.46 8.51 11.88
C PHE A 352 -4.95 7.08 12.18
N TYR A 353 -5.23 6.77 13.44
CA TYR A 353 -5.58 5.41 13.81
C TYR A 353 -6.86 4.91 13.13
N PRO A 354 -8.02 5.60 13.21
CA PRO A 354 -9.24 5.15 12.53
C PRO A 354 -9.05 5.01 11.02
N ILE A 355 -8.34 5.94 10.37
CA ILE A 355 -8.06 5.86 8.94
C ILE A 355 -7.21 4.62 8.62
N SER A 356 -6.22 4.31 9.45
CA SER A 356 -5.39 3.11 9.28
C SER A 356 -6.19 1.81 9.44
N GLN A 357 -7.25 1.81 10.25
CA GLN A 357 -8.09 0.62 10.45
C GLN A 357 -8.97 0.33 9.22
N ILE A 358 -9.52 1.37 8.58
CA ILE A 358 -10.36 1.24 7.40
C ILE A 358 -9.57 1.22 6.09
N SER A 359 -8.24 1.31 6.13
CA SER A 359 -7.37 1.50 4.95
C SER A 359 -7.54 0.39 3.88
N TYR A 360 -7.79 -0.85 4.29
CA TYR A 360 -8.01 -1.96 3.38
C TYR A 360 -9.31 -1.80 2.59
N SER A 361 -10.42 -1.53 3.27
CA SER A 361 -11.70 -1.26 2.62
C SER A 361 -11.64 0.00 1.76
N ALA A 362 -10.96 1.06 2.22
CA ALA A 362 -10.79 2.29 1.45
C ALA A 362 -10.02 2.04 0.14
N TYR A 363 -8.99 1.20 0.19
CA TYR A 363 -8.26 0.78 -1.00
C TYR A 363 -9.12 -0.05 -1.97
N LEU A 364 -10.03 -0.88 -1.47
CA LEU A 364 -10.93 -1.66 -2.35
C LEU A 364 -11.95 -0.78 -3.07
N PHE A 365 -12.51 0.23 -2.38
CA PHE A 365 -13.64 1.00 -2.88
C PHE A 365 -13.27 2.25 -3.69
N HIS A 366 -12.03 2.76 -3.59
CA HIS A 366 -11.73 4.10 -4.11
C HIS A 366 -11.91 4.22 -5.63
N GLU A 367 -11.32 3.34 -6.43
CA GLU A 367 -11.46 3.42 -7.89
C GLU A 367 -12.87 3.08 -8.35
N MET A 368 -13.49 2.07 -7.74
CA MET A 368 -14.87 1.69 -8.02
C MET A 368 -15.83 2.88 -7.87
N PHE A 369 -15.68 3.63 -6.77
CA PHE A 369 -16.49 4.81 -6.54
C PHE A 369 -16.17 5.92 -7.56
N MET A 370 -14.90 6.17 -7.85
CA MET A 370 -14.46 7.23 -8.76
C MET A 370 -14.94 6.95 -10.19
N PHE A 371 -14.80 5.74 -10.70
CA PHE A 371 -15.28 5.35 -12.04
C PHE A 371 -16.80 5.55 -12.20
N TRP A 372 -17.54 5.28 -11.15
CA TRP A 372 -19.00 5.48 -11.18
C TRP A 372 -19.41 6.95 -10.99
N PHE A 373 -18.70 7.69 -10.13
CA PHE A 373 -19.11 9.02 -9.69
C PHE A 373 -18.64 10.13 -10.66
N PHE A 374 -17.41 10.10 -11.11
CA PHE A 374 -16.83 11.20 -11.88
C PHE A 374 -17.58 11.51 -13.18
N PRO A 375 -17.92 10.54 -14.04
CA PRO A 375 -18.66 10.84 -15.26
C PRO A 375 -20.00 11.53 -14.97
N LYS A 376 -20.73 11.04 -13.95
CA LYS A 376 -22.05 11.60 -13.58
C LYS A 376 -21.95 13.02 -13.01
N PHE A 377 -20.95 13.24 -12.15
CA PHE A 377 -20.75 14.56 -11.59
C PHE A 377 -20.21 15.55 -12.63
N ASN A 378 -19.30 15.15 -13.51
CA ASN A 378 -18.80 15.97 -14.59
C ASN A 378 -19.93 16.42 -15.51
N GLU A 379 -20.80 15.52 -15.95
CA GLU A 379 -21.97 15.86 -16.76
C GLU A 379 -22.89 16.90 -16.08
N PHE A 380 -23.12 16.74 -14.78
CA PHE A 380 -23.93 17.68 -14.01
C PHE A 380 -23.26 19.04 -13.83
N ALA A 381 -21.93 19.07 -13.66
CA ALA A 381 -21.17 20.26 -13.28
C ALA A 381 -20.68 21.10 -14.48
N LEU A 382 -20.56 20.48 -15.67
CA LEU A 382 -20.15 21.17 -16.90
C LEU A 382 -21.04 22.38 -17.20
N GLY A 383 -20.41 23.52 -17.49
CA GLY A 383 -21.07 24.80 -17.72
C GLY A 383 -21.60 25.50 -16.46
N LYS A 384 -21.53 24.89 -15.28
CA LYS A 384 -21.94 25.47 -13.99
C LYS A 384 -20.74 25.79 -13.09
N LEU A 385 -19.69 24.97 -13.14
CA LEU A 385 -18.47 25.08 -12.35
C LEU A 385 -17.26 25.21 -13.27
N SER A 386 -16.19 25.83 -12.78
CA SER A 386 -14.89 25.83 -13.47
C SER A 386 -14.22 24.45 -13.31
N ASP A 387 -13.29 24.10 -14.21
CA ASP A 387 -12.53 22.84 -14.19
C ASP A 387 -11.88 22.58 -12.82
N VAL A 388 -11.27 23.62 -12.23
CA VAL A 388 -10.67 23.53 -10.89
C VAL A 388 -11.72 23.16 -9.83
N GLN A 389 -12.90 23.78 -9.90
CA GLN A 389 -13.99 23.47 -8.96
C GLN A 389 -14.51 22.05 -9.15
N ILE A 390 -14.62 21.57 -10.39
CA ILE A 390 -15.03 20.19 -10.68
C ILE A 390 -14.02 19.21 -10.11
N VAL A 391 -12.74 19.37 -10.41
CA VAL A 391 -11.66 18.47 -9.94
C VAL A 391 -11.59 18.44 -8.41
N LEU A 392 -11.65 19.60 -7.76
CA LEU A 392 -11.62 19.68 -6.29
C LEU A 392 -12.87 19.05 -5.65
N SER A 393 -14.07 19.31 -6.24
CA SER A 393 -15.33 18.73 -5.74
C SER A 393 -15.34 17.22 -5.88
N ASN A 394 -14.95 16.67 -7.03
CA ASN A 394 -14.81 15.24 -7.27
C ASN A 394 -13.87 14.60 -6.24
N SER A 395 -12.69 15.21 -6.04
CA SER A 395 -11.69 14.69 -5.09
C SER A 395 -12.21 14.70 -3.66
N PHE A 396 -12.82 15.80 -3.22
CA PHE A 396 -13.34 15.96 -1.87
C PHE A 396 -14.51 15.00 -1.59
N ILE A 397 -15.51 14.96 -2.48
CA ILE A 397 -16.68 14.09 -2.35
C ILE A 397 -16.24 12.62 -2.32
N SER A 398 -15.28 12.24 -3.20
CA SER A 398 -14.75 10.88 -3.23
C SER A 398 -14.06 10.49 -1.92
N ILE A 399 -13.20 11.33 -1.37
CA ILE A 399 -12.53 11.05 -0.09
C ILE A 399 -13.57 10.83 1.01
N VAL A 400 -14.57 11.71 1.11
CA VAL A 400 -15.63 11.60 2.14
C VAL A 400 -16.46 10.33 1.94
N ALA A 401 -16.90 10.05 0.71
CA ALA A 401 -17.71 8.86 0.40
C ALA A 401 -16.94 7.55 0.63
N ILE A 402 -15.66 7.51 0.25
CA ILE A 402 -14.79 6.33 0.44
C ILE A 402 -14.57 6.08 1.94
N ILE A 403 -14.27 7.11 2.73
CA ILE A 403 -14.12 6.98 4.19
C ILE A 403 -15.41 6.49 4.83
N PHE A 404 -16.55 7.03 4.41
CA PHE A 404 -17.88 6.61 4.92
C PHE A 404 -18.16 5.14 4.58
N ALA A 405 -18.08 4.76 3.30
CA ALA A 405 -18.30 3.38 2.84
C ALA A 405 -17.35 2.40 3.55
N SER A 406 -16.08 2.75 3.68
CA SER A 406 -15.07 1.93 4.35
C SER A 406 -15.34 1.78 5.85
N THR A 407 -15.90 2.80 6.48
CA THR A 407 -16.32 2.72 7.89
C THR A 407 -17.48 1.73 8.04
N LEU A 408 -18.47 1.77 7.13
CA LEU A 408 -19.54 0.77 7.12
C LEU A 408 -19.00 -0.64 6.93
N MET A 409 -18.07 -0.83 5.98
CA MET A 409 -17.41 -2.12 5.76
C MET A 409 -16.68 -2.63 6.99
N TYR A 410 -15.96 -1.75 7.66
CA TYR A 410 -15.27 -2.08 8.92
C TYR A 410 -16.26 -2.58 9.97
N LEU A 411 -17.36 -1.87 10.16
CA LEU A 411 -18.37 -2.18 11.20
C LEU A 411 -19.12 -3.47 10.89
N PHE A 412 -19.58 -3.65 9.64
CA PHE A 412 -20.53 -4.72 9.29
C PHE A 412 -19.86 -6.00 8.79
N ILE A 413 -18.60 -5.91 8.30
CA ILE A 413 -17.91 -7.08 7.73
C ILE A 413 -16.59 -7.34 8.45
N GLU A 414 -15.66 -6.35 8.51
CA GLU A 414 -14.33 -6.63 9.05
C GLU A 414 -14.37 -7.05 10.52
N GLN A 415 -15.05 -6.31 11.38
CA GLN A 415 -15.08 -6.59 12.81
C GLN A 415 -15.75 -7.92 13.15
N PRO A 416 -16.92 -8.28 12.61
CA PRO A 416 -17.51 -9.59 12.83
C PRO A 416 -16.57 -10.75 12.47
N PHE A 417 -15.90 -10.68 11.32
CA PHE A 417 -14.95 -11.74 10.93
C PHE A 417 -13.67 -11.73 11.77
N GLN A 418 -13.23 -10.58 12.25
CA GLN A 418 -12.12 -10.51 13.20
C GLN A 418 -12.48 -11.13 14.57
N ASP A 419 -13.71 -10.97 15.03
CA ASP A 419 -14.18 -11.62 16.27
C ASP A 419 -14.27 -13.13 16.09
N ILE A 420 -14.76 -13.63 14.94
CA ILE A 420 -14.71 -15.07 14.59
C ILE A 420 -13.26 -15.57 14.62
N LYS A 421 -12.33 -14.86 13.97
CA LYS A 421 -10.90 -15.20 13.95
C LYS A 421 -10.29 -15.33 15.35
N GLN A 422 -10.73 -14.50 16.32
CA GLN A 422 -10.23 -14.55 17.70
C GLN A 422 -10.78 -15.77 18.45
N LYS A 423 -12.00 -16.22 18.16
CA LYS A 423 -12.65 -17.36 18.79
C LYS A 423 -12.10 -18.71 18.30
N ILE A 424 -11.47 -18.77 17.13
CA ILE A 424 -10.90 -20.02 16.62
C ILE A 424 -9.67 -20.41 17.43
N LYS A 425 -9.81 -21.51 18.18
CA LYS A 425 -8.71 -22.13 18.90
C LYS A 425 -7.95 -23.07 17.94
N PHE A 426 -6.66 -22.81 17.75
CA PHE A 426 -5.77 -23.72 17.03
C PHE A 426 -5.03 -24.55 18.05
N SER A 427 -5.26 -25.88 18.04
CA SER A 427 -4.42 -26.80 18.80
C SER A 427 -2.98 -26.68 18.30
N ASP A 428 -2.04 -26.56 19.22
CA ASP A 428 -0.63 -26.73 18.85
C ASP A 428 -0.48 -28.17 18.39
N ILE A 429 -0.31 -28.41 17.10
CA ILE A 429 0.00 -29.71 16.53
C ILE A 429 1.34 -30.12 17.17
N LYS A 430 1.29 -31.19 17.99
CA LYS A 430 2.48 -31.75 18.63
C LYS A 430 3.46 -32.27 17.59
#